data_995b83d6f66c738aea6b13ee966d5bc9
#
_entry.id   995b83d6f66c738aea6b13ee966d5bc9
#
_cell.length_a   1.000
_cell.length_b   1.000
_cell.length_c   1.000
_cell.angle_alpha   90.00
_cell.angle_beta   90.00
_cell.angle_gamma   90.00
#
_symmetry.space_group_name_H-M   'P 1'
#
loop_
_entity.id
_entity.type
_entity.pdbx_description
1 polymer ?
#
loop_
_entity_poly.entity_id
_entity_poly.type
_entity_poly.pdbx_seq_one_letter_code
_entity_poly.pdbx_strand_id
1 'polypeptide(L)'
;MPPVVTDAIVLHTLDYLESSRIFRLITRDAGLRSALARGARKSTKRFGAALGLFAQGSAELHTKPGRDLDTLASFDVTRARGELAGNLGRFASAMMVAELVLRFGRDNAEPGLYDTLSTAFDDIGVSTIEQSVAAGLAGAWRILAELGFEPAVDRCAECQTEIPVEAPALFSHPAGGTLCANCGQLARTGRTLPATAREAISDWLARRPHPIEDENELRAHQRLLREFVREHLADDAPLLAFGAWDSTGPYTYGMGTPPDRQSP
;
A
#
# COMPACT_ATOMS: atom_id res chain seq x y z
N MET A 1 7.72 3.45 32.35
CA MET A 1 6.73 4.36 31.70
C MET A 1 5.41 3.63 31.67
N PRO A 2 4.28 4.33 31.78
CA PRO A 2 2.96 3.69 31.60
C PRO A 2 2.87 3.08 30.20
N PRO A 3 2.05 2.06 30.01
CA PRO A 3 1.78 1.49 28.69
C PRO A 3 1.13 2.55 27.79
N VAL A 4 1.44 2.51 26.52
CA VAL A 4 0.77 3.30 25.48
C VAL A 4 -0.35 2.44 24.90
N VAL A 5 -1.58 2.94 24.96
CA VAL A 5 -2.73 2.30 24.31
C VAL A 5 -3.07 3.15 23.09
N THR A 6 -3.07 2.53 21.91
CA THR A 6 -3.27 3.21 20.63
C THR A 6 -3.93 2.29 19.62
N ASP A 7 -4.67 2.87 18.69
CA ASP A 7 -5.16 2.13 17.53
C ASP A 7 -3.98 1.70 16.65
N ALA A 8 -4.00 0.45 16.20
CA ALA A 8 -2.93 -0.14 15.41
C ALA A 8 -3.45 -1.05 14.30
N ILE A 9 -2.67 -1.14 13.22
CA ILE A 9 -2.88 -2.09 12.13
C ILE A 9 -1.63 -2.94 11.97
N VAL A 10 -1.80 -4.26 11.84
CA VAL A 10 -0.70 -5.21 11.61
C VAL A 10 -0.28 -5.18 10.15
N LEU A 11 0.97 -4.80 9.89
CA LEU A 11 1.53 -4.73 8.53
C LEU A 11 2.44 -5.92 8.19
N HIS A 12 3.07 -6.51 9.19
CA HIS A 12 3.92 -7.68 9.01
C HIS A 12 4.00 -8.50 10.29
N THR A 13 4.20 -9.81 10.14
CA THR A 13 4.35 -10.74 11.26
C THR A 13 5.55 -11.64 11.04
N LEU A 14 6.35 -11.83 12.08
CA LEU A 14 7.50 -12.74 12.10
C LEU A 14 7.35 -13.69 13.28
N ASP A 15 7.49 -14.99 13.05
CA ASP A 15 7.59 -15.95 14.14
C ASP A 15 8.93 -15.75 14.86
N TYR A 16 8.88 -15.70 16.18
CA TYR A 16 10.05 -15.49 17.03
C TYR A 16 10.05 -16.49 18.19
N LEU A 17 11.08 -17.33 18.22
CA LEU A 17 11.16 -18.48 19.15
C LEU A 17 9.90 -19.38 19.01
N GLU A 18 9.74 -20.36 19.93
CA GLU A 18 8.68 -21.36 19.81
C GLU A 18 7.25 -20.83 20.04
N SER A 19 7.09 -19.76 20.79
CA SER A 19 5.76 -19.29 21.23
C SER A 19 5.47 -17.82 21.00
N SER A 20 6.44 -17.02 20.55
CA SER A 20 6.36 -15.59 20.41
C SER A 20 6.25 -15.17 18.94
N ARG A 21 5.78 -13.95 18.71
CA ARG A 21 5.76 -13.29 17.40
C ARG A 21 6.23 -11.85 17.53
N ILE A 22 6.87 -11.35 16.49
CA ILE A 22 7.13 -9.93 16.31
C ILE A 22 6.11 -9.42 15.30
N PHE A 23 5.40 -8.35 15.69
CA PHE A 23 4.47 -7.64 14.82
C PHE A 23 5.09 -6.30 14.43
N ARG A 24 5.04 -5.96 13.15
CA ARG A 24 5.26 -4.60 12.69
C ARG A 24 3.90 -3.93 12.51
N LEU A 25 3.71 -2.83 13.22
CA LEU A 25 2.44 -2.14 13.33
C LEU A 25 2.60 -0.71 12.83
N ILE A 26 1.60 -0.20 12.11
CA ILE A 26 1.38 1.24 12.10
C ILE A 26 0.40 1.57 13.22
N THR A 27 0.74 2.55 14.03
CA THR A 27 -0.11 3.03 15.11
C THR A 27 -0.55 4.46 14.85
N ARG A 28 -1.75 4.82 15.30
CA ARG A 28 -2.30 6.16 15.08
C ARG A 28 -1.47 7.25 15.78
N ASP A 29 -1.06 6.98 17.03
CA ASP A 29 -0.48 7.99 17.92
C ASP A 29 1.04 7.88 18.11
N ALA A 30 1.66 6.84 17.56
CA ALA A 30 3.08 6.57 17.76
C ALA A 30 3.82 6.14 16.48
N GLY A 31 3.18 6.17 15.29
CA GLY A 31 3.79 5.81 14.03
C GLY A 31 4.10 4.31 13.89
N LEU A 32 5.14 3.98 13.14
CA LEU A 32 5.58 2.60 12.95
C LEU A 32 6.22 2.05 14.23
N ARG A 33 5.81 0.83 14.61
CA ARG A 33 6.35 0.12 15.78
C ARG A 33 6.64 -1.34 15.46
N SER A 34 7.74 -1.83 15.99
CA SER A 34 8.03 -3.26 16.06
C SER A 34 7.78 -3.73 17.48
N ALA A 35 6.90 -4.71 17.67
CA ALA A 35 6.50 -5.15 19.00
C ALA A 35 6.54 -6.67 19.15
N LEU A 36 7.19 -7.14 20.22
CA LEU A 36 7.29 -8.54 20.60
C LEU A 36 6.06 -8.95 21.43
N ALA A 37 5.27 -9.87 20.90
CA ALA A 37 4.17 -10.52 21.60
C ALA A 37 4.60 -11.88 22.16
N ARG A 38 4.97 -11.91 23.42
CA ARG A 38 5.40 -13.16 24.08
C ARG A 38 4.22 -14.10 24.30
N GLY A 39 4.36 -15.35 23.84
CA GLY A 39 3.33 -16.37 23.97
C GLY A 39 2.14 -16.17 23.01
N ALA A 40 2.24 -15.31 21.99
CA ALA A 40 1.16 -15.03 21.06
C ALA A 40 0.62 -16.26 20.32
N ARG A 41 1.46 -17.28 20.10
CA ARG A 41 1.05 -18.54 19.45
C ARG A 41 0.24 -19.46 20.38
N LYS A 42 0.31 -19.25 21.71
CA LYS A 42 -0.36 -20.09 22.72
C LYS A 42 -1.50 -19.37 23.44
N SER A 43 -1.57 -18.05 23.40
CA SER A 43 -2.53 -17.24 24.17
C SER A 43 -3.51 -16.50 23.27
N THR A 44 -4.64 -17.12 23.00
CA THR A 44 -5.78 -16.46 22.33
C THR A 44 -6.46 -15.41 23.21
N LYS A 45 -6.33 -15.51 24.54
CA LYS A 45 -6.98 -14.60 25.49
C LYS A 45 -6.41 -13.17 25.47
N ARG A 46 -5.08 -13.00 25.25
CA ARG A 46 -4.42 -11.68 25.23
C ARG A 46 -4.36 -11.05 23.83
N PHE A 47 -4.37 -11.88 22.81
CA PHE A 47 -4.11 -11.43 21.44
C PHE A 47 -5.25 -11.74 20.47
N GLY A 48 -6.31 -12.43 20.95
CA GLY A 48 -7.39 -12.88 20.09
C GLY A 48 -6.96 -13.94 19.07
N ALA A 49 -7.89 -14.77 18.62
CA ALA A 49 -7.64 -15.75 17.55
C ALA A 49 -7.48 -15.07 16.18
N ALA A 50 -8.00 -13.85 16.05
CA ALA A 50 -8.05 -13.08 14.80
C ALA A 50 -6.85 -12.13 14.60
N LEU A 51 -5.87 -12.11 15.54
CA LEU A 51 -4.68 -11.28 15.36
C LEU A 51 -3.78 -11.86 14.27
N GLY A 52 -3.84 -11.26 13.12
CA GLY A 52 -3.10 -11.64 11.94
C GLY A 52 -2.74 -10.44 11.08
N LEU A 53 -2.21 -10.73 9.91
CA LEU A 53 -1.86 -9.70 8.92
C LEU A 53 -3.10 -8.86 8.57
N PHE A 54 -2.96 -7.54 8.47
CA PHE A 54 -3.97 -6.51 8.22
C PHE A 54 -5.01 -6.32 9.35
N ALA A 55 -4.96 -7.11 10.42
CA ALA A 55 -5.85 -6.91 11.55
C ALA A 55 -5.67 -5.51 12.15
N GLN A 56 -6.78 -4.86 12.47
CA GLN A 56 -6.86 -3.55 13.12
C GLN A 56 -7.49 -3.70 14.50
N GLY A 57 -7.03 -2.90 15.44
CA GLY A 57 -7.56 -2.91 16.80
C GLY A 57 -6.80 -2.01 17.74
N SER A 58 -7.06 -2.14 19.02
CA SER A 58 -6.37 -1.43 20.08
C SER A 58 -5.17 -2.23 20.58
N ALA A 59 -3.98 -1.65 20.50
CA ALA A 59 -2.72 -2.24 20.96
C ALA A 59 -2.26 -1.58 22.27
N GLU A 60 -1.91 -2.41 23.26
CA GLU A 60 -1.22 -1.97 24.46
C GLU A 60 0.28 -2.26 24.35
N LEU A 61 1.09 -1.21 24.27
CA LEU A 61 2.52 -1.25 24.03
C LEU A 61 3.31 -0.77 25.25
N HIS A 62 4.30 -1.54 25.66
CA HIS A 62 5.33 -1.12 26.61
C HIS A 62 6.56 -0.68 25.82
N THR A 63 6.78 0.61 25.74
CA THR A 63 7.92 1.22 25.07
C THR A 63 9.06 1.47 26.06
N LYS A 64 10.31 1.33 25.62
CA LYS A 64 11.49 1.68 26.41
C LYS A 64 12.38 2.60 25.57
N PRO A 65 12.79 3.77 26.11
CA PRO A 65 13.70 4.66 25.41
C PRO A 65 14.97 3.94 24.95
N GLY A 66 15.39 4.19 23.70
CA GLY A 66 16.61 3.59 23.12
C GLY A 66 16.48 2.12 22.72
N ARG A 67 15.25 1.60 22.57
CA ARG A 67 15.02 0.25 22.03
C ARG A 67 14.07 0.32 20.83
N ASP A 68 14.44 -0.36 19.76
CA ASP A 68 13.66 -0.47 18.52
C ASP A 68 12.56 -1.55 18.59
N LEU A 69 12.52 -2.33 19.66
CA LEU A 69 11.57 -3.41 19.87
C LEU A 69 10.77 -3.20 21.16
N ASP A 70 9.51 -2.84 21.01
CA ASP A 70 8.54 -2.70 22.08
C ASP A 70 8.04 -4.07 22.55
N THR A 71 7.28 -4.09 23.65
CA THR A 71 6.54 -5.29 24.08
C THR A 71 5.06 -5.06 23.84
N LEU A 72 4.42 -5.90 23.04
CA LEU A 72 2.98 -5.96 22.89
C LEU A 72 2.39 -6.73 24.08
N ALA A 73 1.70 -6.02 24.96
CA ALA A 73 1.07 -6.61 26.15
C ALA A 73 -0.26 -7.27 25.79
N SER A 74 -1.08 -6.58 25.02
CA SER A 74 -2.37 -7.07 24.52
C SER A 74 -2.71 -6.42 23.17
N PHE A 75 -3.62 -7.05 22.44
CA PHE A 75 -4.19 -6.52 21.21
C PHE A 75 -5.67 -6.94 21.14
N ASP A 76 -6.56 -5.95 21.13
CA ASP A 76 -7.99 -6.17 20.99
C ASP A 76 -8.41 -5.92 19.54
N VAL A 77 -8.66 -7.01 18.80
CA VAL A 77 -8.97 -6.94 17.36
C VAL A 77 -10.39 -6.44 17.17
N THR A 78 -10.53 -5.28 16.53
CA THR A 78 -11.83 -4.71 16.15
C THR A 78 -12.22 -5.05 14.72
N ARG A 79 -11.22 -5.30 13.84
CA ARG A 79 -11.42 -5.64 12.43
C ARG A 79 -10.33 -6.61 11.95
N ALA A 80 -10.72 -7.82 11.55
CA ALA A 80 -9.77 -8.88 11.15
C ALA A 80 -9.33 -8.79 9.68
N ARG A 81 -10.15 -8.22 8.78
CA ARG A 81 -9.93 -8.08 7.32
C ARG A 81 -9.56 -9.41 6.62
N GLY A 82 -10.23 -10.49 7.00
CA GLY A 82 -10.01 -11.81 6.38
C GLY A 82 -10.30 -11.84 4.87
N GLU A 83 -11.14 -10.93 4.37
CA GLU A 83 -11.47 -10.75 2.96
C GLU A 83 -10.27 -10.38 2.09
N LEU A 84 -9.25 -9.74 2.66
CA LEU A 84 -8.00 -9.42 1.94
C LEU A 84 -7.18 -10.67 1.62
N ALA A 85 -7.23 -11.68 2.49
CA ALA A 85 -6.53 -12.94 2.28
C ALA A 85 -7.30 -13.92 1.38
N GLY A 86 -8.58 -13.66 1.12
CA GLY A 86 -9.46 -14.55 0.35
C GLY A 86 -9.21 -14.57 -1.16
N ASN A 87 -8.45 -13.63 -1.70
CA ASN A 87 -8.14 -13.52 -3.12
C ASN A 87 -6.73 -12.99 -3.34
N LEU A 88 -6.02 -13.51 -4.35
CA LEU A 88 -4.63 -13.15 -4.61
C LEU A 88 -4.48 -11.68 -5.02
N GLY A 89 -5.37 -11.14 -5.84
CA GLY A 89 -5.32 -9.74 -6.27
C GLY A 89 -5.50 -8.78 -5.09
N ARG A 90 -6.50 -9.04 -4.22
CA ARG A 90 -6.72 -8.27 -2.99
C ARG A 90 -5.52 -8.38 -2.05
N PHE A 91 -5.01 -9.60 -1.85
CA PHE A 91 -3.87 -9.84 -0.99
C PHE A 91 -2.61 -9.11 -1.48
N ALA A 92 -2.30 -9.23 -2.77
CA ALA A 92 -1.14 -8.58 -3.38
C ALA A 92 -1.26 -7.04 -3.32
N SER A 93 -2.46 -6.49 -3.59
CA SER A 93 -2.73 -5.05 -3.46
C SER A 93 -2.57 -4.57 -2.01
N ALA A 94 -3.10 -5.31 -1.05
CA ALA A 94 -2.95 -4.99 0.37
C ALA A 94 -1.47 -5.08 0.84
N MET A 95 -0.73 -6.10 0.38
CA MET A 95 0.70 -6.23 0.68
C MET A 95 1.52 -5.09 0.08
N MET A 96 1.20 -4.65 -1.14
CA MET A 96 1.88 -3.55 -1.80
C MET A 96 1.68 -2.22 -1.04
N VAL A 97 0.46 -1.87 -0.65
CA VAL A 97 0.21 -0.65 0.14
C VAL A 97 0.81 -0.75 1.55
N ALA A 98 0.82 -1.94 2.17
CA ALA A 98 1.48 -2.17 3.44
C ALA A 98 3.00 -1.99 3.33
N GLU A 99 3.63 -2.46 2.25
CA GLU A 99 5.06 -2.31 2.03
C GLU A 99 5.46 -0.84 1.88
N LEU A 100 4.67 0.00 1.21
CA LEU A 100 4.91 1.45 1.15
C LEU A 100 4.98 2.06 2.55
N VAL A 101 4.01 1.76 3.39
CA VAL A 101 3.98 2.28 4.76
C VAL A 101 5.13 1.71 5.60
N LEU A 102 5.43 0.41 5.49
CA LEU A 102 6.52 -0.23 6.24
C LEU A 102 7.90 0.34 5.93
N ARG A 103 8.10 0.81 4.70
CA ARG A 103 9.41 1.28 4.25
C ARG A 103 9.58 2.78 4.37
N PHE A 104 8.52 3.54 4.20
CA PHE A 104 8.61 5.00 4.06
C PHE A 104 7.87 5.75 5.18
N GLY A 105 7.02 5.06 5.96
CA GLY A 105 6.43 5.61 7.17
C GLY A 105 7.49 5.82 8.26
N ARG A 106 7.18 6.69 9.22
CA ARG A 106 8.09 7.10 10.29
C ARG A 106 7.66 6.55 11.65
N ASP A 107 8.58 6.59 12.61
CA ASP A 107 8.37 6.15 13.99
C ASP A 107 7.70 7.23 14.88
N ASN A 108 7.10 8.24 14.27
CA ASN A 108 6.32 9.29 14.93
C ASN A 108 4.87 9.26 14.43
N ALA A 109 3.96 9.84 15.21
CA ALA A 109 2.54 9.88 14.89
C ALA A 109 2.26 10.54 13.54
N GLU A 110 1.60 9.81 12.66
CA GLU A 110 1.11 10.26 11.35
C GLU A 110 -0.35 9.78 11.20
N PRO A 111 -1.33 10.42 11.89
CA PRO A 111 -2.72 9.96 11.88
C PRO A 111 -3.34 9.90 10.48
N GLY A 112 -2.97 10.84 9.59
CA GLY A 112 -3.42 10.85 8.19
C GLY A 112 -2.97 9.60 7.43
N LEU A 113 -1.71 9.19 7.60
CA LEU A 113 -1.17 7.97 6.98
C LEU A 113 -1.87 6.71 7.52
N TYR A 114 -2.12 6.65 8.85
CA TYR A 114 -2.88 5.56 9.46
C TYR A 114 -4.30 5.45 8.89
N ASP A 115 -5.02 6.57 8.82
CA ASP A 115 -6.41 6.61 8.33
C ASP A 115 -6.49 6.28 6.84
N THR A 116 -5.55 6.81 6.05
CA THR A 116 -5.47 6.54 4.61
C THR A 116 -5.17 5.06 4.33
N LEU A 117 -4.26 4.44 5.09
CA LEU A 117 -4.00 3.00 4.96
C LEU A 117 -5.21 2.16 5.38
N SER A 118 -5.87 2.51 6.50
CA SER A 118 -7.09 1.82 6.95
C SER A 118 -8.16 1.84 5.86
N THR A 119 -8.40 3.03 5.27
CA THR A 119 -9.35 3.20 4.16
C THR A 119 -8.94 2.40 2.92
N ALA A 120 -7.64 2.41 2.56
CA ALA A 120 -7.15 1.64 1.41
C ALA A 120 -7.41 0.13 1.57
N PHE A 121 -7.18 -0.43 2.76
CA PHE A 121 -7.50 -1.83 3.03
C PHE A 121 -9.00 -2.12 2.93
N ASP A 122 -9.85 -1.21 3.40
CA ASP A 122 -11.30 -1.35 3.32
C ASP A 122 -11.78 -1.29 1.87
N ASP A 123 -11.28 -0.33 1.07
CA ASP A 123 -11.59 -0.19 -0.36
C ASP A 123 -11.17 -1.44 -1.15
N ILE A 124 -9.97 -1.98 -0.89
CA ILE A 124 -9.49 -3.23 -1.51
C ILE A 124 -10.39 -4.41 -1.08
N GLY A 125 -10.76 -4.47 0.19
CA GLY A 125 -11.59 -5.55 0.75
C GLY A 125 -12.98 -5.64 0.16
N VAL A 126 -13.63 -4.48 -0.10
CA VAL A 126 -14.99 -4.42 -0.66
C VAL A 126 -15.03 -4.38 -2.18
N SER A 127 -13.90 -4.15 -2.87
CA SER A 127 -13.83 -4.13 -4.32
C SER A 127 -14.19 -5.49 -4.92
N THR A 128 -14.64 -5.52 -6.18
CA THR A 128 -14.70 -6.80 -6.92
C THR A 128 -13.28 -7.34 -7.15
N ILE A 129 -13.18 -8.61 -7.53
CA ILE A 129 -11.87 -9.24 -7.80
C ILE A 129 -11.15 -8.49 -8.92
N GLU A 130 -11.88 -8.12 -9.97
CA GLU A 130 -11.39 -7.42 -11.15
C GLU A 130 -10.89 -6.01 -10.81
N GLN A 131 -11.53 -5.34 -9.85
CA GLN A 131 -11.20 -3.99 -9.43
C GLN A 131 -10.19 -3.92 -8.26
N SER A 132 -9.75 -5.06 -7.73
CA SER A 132 -8.88 -5.10 -6.56
C SER A 132 -7.50 -4.44 -6.80
N VAL A 133 -6.99 -4.53 -8.02
CA VAL A 133 -5.73 -3.89 -8.41
C VAL A 133 -5.91 -2.37 -8.56
N ALA A 134 -7.03 -1.91 -9.16
CA ALA A 134 -7.34 -0.49 -9.26
C ALA A 134 -7.55 0.14 -7.88
N ALA A 135 -8.24 -0.56 -6.95
CA ALA A 135 -8.35 -0.14 -5.56
C ALA A 135 -6.98 -0.04 -4.86
N GLY A 136 -6.07 -0.99 -5.15
CA GLY A 136 -4.69 -0.94 -4.69
C GLY A 136 -3.92 0.27 -5.23
N LEU A 137 -4.07 0.60 -6.53
CA LEU A 137 -3.49 1.81 -7.15
C LEU A 137 -3.98 3.08 -6.46
N ALA A 138 -5.31 3.20 -6.27
CA ALA A 138 -5.91 4.32 -5.56
C ALA A 138 -5.37 4.48 -4.13
N GLY A 139 -5.25 3.37 -3.39
CA GLY A 139 -4.65 3.35 -2.06
C GLY A 139 -3.19 3.79 -2.07
N ALA A 140 -2.39 3.29 -3.03
CA ALA A 140 -0.96 3.61 -3.13
C ALA A 140 -0.72 5.10 -3.44
N TRP A 141 -1.44 5.69 -4.39
CA TRP A 141 -1.30 7.12 -4.70
C TRP A 141 -1.67 8.00 -3.52
N ARG A 142 -2.73 7.66 -2.78
CA ARG A 142 -3.11 8.38 -1.55
C ARG A 142 -2.06 8.24 -0.44
N ILE A 143 -1.48 7.06 -0.27
CA ILE A 143 -0.38 6.84 0.69
C ILE A 143 0.85 7.66 0.29
N LEU A 144 1.20 7.72 -1.01
CA LEU A 144 2.30 8.55 -1.48
C LEU A 144 2.04 10.04 -1.21
N ALA A 145 0.81 10.51 -1.38
CA ALA A 145 0.44 11.89 -1.04
C ALA A 145 0.61 12.17 0.47
N GLU A 146 0.18 11.27 1.35
CA GLU A 146 0.39 11.40 2.81
C GLU A 146 1.89 11.39 3.19
N LEU A 147 2.72 10.67 2.43
CA LEU A 147 4.17 10.67 2.60
C LEU A 147 4.86 11.93 2.03
N GLY A 148 4.10 12.83 1.40
CA GLY A 148 4.62 14.07 0.79
C GLY A 148 5.05 13.94 -0.67
N PHE A 149 4.69 12.84 -1.34
CA PHE A 149 5.00 12.56 -2.76
C PHE A 149 3.74 12.53 -3.62
N GLU A 150 2.88 13.55 -3.47
CA GLU A 150 1.70 13.68 -4.33
C GLU A 150 2.12 14.04 -5.75
N PRO A 151 1.73 13.24 -6.78
CA PRO A 151 2.07 13.57 -8.15
C PRO A 151 1.27 14.76 -8.65
N ALA A 152 1.92 15.71 -9.34
CA ALA A 152 1.24 16.78 -10.04
C ALA A 152 0.61 16.21 -11.32
N VAL A 153 -0.73 16.14 -11.40
CA VAL A 153 -1.42 15.59 -12.58
C VAL A 153 -2.28 16.62 -13.33
N ASP A 154 -2.81 17.61 -12.63
CA ASP A 154 -3.68 18.65 -13.19
C ASP A 154 -2.94 19.96 -13.48
N ARG A 155 -1.72 20.09 -12.97
CA ARG A 155 -0.82 21.22 -13.16
C ARG A 155 0.57 20.74 -13.57
N CYS A 156 1.29 21.59 -14.29
CA CYS A 156 2.68 21.32 -14.64
C CYS A 156 3.55 21.27 -13.37
N ALA A 157 4.27 20.17 -13.17
CA ALA A 157 5.13 19.99 -12.00
C ALA A 157 6.25 21.07 -11.92
N GLU A 158 6.68 21.63 -13.04
CA GLU A 158 7.75 22.65 -13.07
C GLU A 158 7.21 24.09 -12.94
N CYS A 159 6.25 24.48 -13.76
CA CYS A 159 5.82 25.90 -13.83
C CYS A 159 4.42 26.16 -13.26
N GLN A 160 3.75 25.14 -12.75
CA GLN A 160 2.42 25.21 -12.13
C GLN A 160 1.28 25.67 -13.06
N THR A 161 1.52 25.78 -14.37
CA THR A 161 0.47 26.07 -15.34
C THR A 161 -0.54 24.93 -15.37
N GLU A 162 -1.83 25.25 -15.41
CA GLU A 162 -2.90 24.27 -15.55
C GLU A 162 -2.79 23.52 -16.87
N ILE A 163 -3.00 22.20 -16.81
CA ILE A 163 -3.01 21.33 -17.99
C ILE A 163 -4.48 20.98 -18.26
N PRO A 164 -5.01 21.27 -19.46
CA PRO A 164 -6.40 20.97 -19.79
C PRO A 164 -6.76 19.51 -19.51
N VAL A 165 -7.93 19.25 -18.93
CA VAL A 165 -8.34 17.91 -18.48
C VAL A 165 -8.28 16.91 -19.63
N GLU A 166 -8.75 17.29 -20.82
CA GLU A 166 -8.84 16.40 -22.00
C GLU A 166 -7.51 16.27 -22.77
N ALA A 167 -6.46 17.00 -22.38
CA ALA A 167 -5.19 16.94 -23.09
C ALA A 167 -4.28 15.83 -22.54
N PRO A 168 -3.63 15.04 -23.41
CA PRO A 168 -2.52 14.20 -22.96
C PRO A 168 -1.37 15.09 -22.47
N ALA A 169 -0.60 14.62 -21.50
CA ALA A 169 0.55 15.35 -20.99
C ALA A 169 1.77 14.45 -20.83
N LEU A 170 2.96 15.01 -20.91
CA LEU A 170 4.17 14.27 -20.62
C LEU A 170 4.31 14.10 -19.09
N PHE A 171 4.30 12.89 -18.61
CA PHE A 171 4.61 12.59 -17.22
C PHE A 171 6.11 12.35 -17.07
N SER A 172 6.73 13.12 -16.21
CA SER A 172 8.16 13.02 -15.87
C SER A 172 8.31 12.57 -14.42
N HIS A 173 8.87 11.38 -14.21
CA HIS A 173 9.13 10.88 -12.87
C HIS A 173 10.09 11.82 -12.10
N PRO A 174 11.23 12.28 -12.65
CA PRO A 174 12.10 13.21 -11.93
C PRO A 174 11.43 14.52 -11.54
N ALA A 175 10.48 15.02 -12.37
CA ALA A 175 9.72 16.24 -12.04
C ALA A 175 8.57 16.00 -11.04
N GLY A 176 8.26 14.74 -10.75
CA GLY A 176 7.18 14.38 -9.84
C GLY A 176 5.78 14.53 -10.43
N GLY A 177 5.61 14.54 -11.76
CA GLY A 177 4.28 14.66 -12.35
C GLY A 177 4.26 15.05 -13.82
N THR A 178 3.12 15.60 -14.26
CA THR A 178 2.88 16.03 -15.63
C THR A 178 3.54 17.38 -15.94
N LEU A 179 3.98 17.53 -17.18
CA LEU A 179 4.60 18.74 -17.71
C LEU A 179 3.72 19.34 -18.82
N CYS A 180 3.61 20.66 -18.84
CA CYS A 180 3.01 21.38 -19.96
C CYS A 180 3.86 21.26 -21.23
N ALA A 181 3.32 21.62 -22.39
CA ALA A 181 4.01 21.50 -23.67
C ALA A 181 5.40 22.19 -23.68
N ASN A 182 5.51 23.34 -23.05
CA ASN A 182 6.77 24.09 -23.00
C ASN A 182 7.82 23.41 -22.11
N CYS A 183 7.46 23.03 -20.89
CA CYS A 183 8.39 22.33 -19.97
C CYS A 183 8.71 20.92 -20.48
N GLY A 184 7.74 20.24 -21.10
CA GLY A 184 7.92 18.91 -21.68
C GLY A 184 8.94 18.87 -22.82
N GLN A 185 9.10 19.94 -23.60
CA GLN A 185 10.14 20.04 -24.65
C GLN A 185 11.56 20.05 -24.07
N LEU A 186 11.72 20.50 -22.84
CA LEU A 186 13.00 20.58 -22.16
C LEU A 186 13.30 19.29 -21.34
N ALA A 187 12.30 18.45 -21.14
CA ALA A 187 12.47 17.23 -20.37
C ALA A 187 13.28 16.19 -21.15
N ARG A 188 14.25 15.58 -20.48
CA ARG A 188 15.10 14.53 -21.08
C ARG A 188 14.41 13.17 -21.12
N THR A 189 13.47 12.94 -20.20
CA THR A 189 12.77 11.67 -20.02
C THR A 189 11.33 11.95 -19.64
N GLY A 190 10.44 11.08 -20.06
CA GLY A 190 9.02 11.17 -19.71
C GLY A 190 8.21 10.19 -20.57
N ARG A 191 6.98 10.01 -20.17
CA ARG A 191 6.02 9.17 -20.88
C ARG A 191 4.74 9.97 -21.12
N THR A 192 4.22 9.93 -22.32
CA THR A 192 2.88 10.53 -22.59
C THR A 192 1.83 9.77 -21.78
N LEU A 193 1.16 10.49 -20.90
CA LEU A 193 0.04 10.01 -20.12
C LEU A 193 -1.25 10.47 -20.80
N PRO A 194 -2.13 9.55 -21.23
CA PRO A 194 -3.45 9.91 -21.77
C PRO A 194 -4.28 10.74 -20.78
N ALA A 195 -5.22 11.52 -21.29
CA ALA A 195 -6.12 12.31 -20.44
C ALA A 195 -6.88 11.42 -19.43
N THR A 196 -7.41 10.27 -19.90
CA THR A 196 -8.11 9.29 -19.05
C THR A 196 -7.24 8.77 -17.91
N ALA A 197 -5.97 8.49 -18.18
CA ALA A 197 -5.06 8.02 -17.14
C ALA A 197 -4.71 9.12 -16.11
N ARG A 198 -4.66 10.38 -16.55
CA ARG A 198 -4.51 11.53 -15.64
C ARG A 198 -5.75 11.70 -14.76
N GLU A 199 -6.94 11.62 -15.38
CA GLU A 199 -8.22 11.68 -14.69
C GLU A 199 -8.33 10.59 -13.62
N ALA A 200 -7.93 9.35 -13.94
CA ALA A 200 -7.91 8.26 -12.98
C ALA A 200 -7.07 8.59 -11.73
N ILE A 201 -5.86 9.11 -11.91
CA ILE A 201 -5.00 9.47 -10.78
C ILE A 201 -5.59 10.63 -9.98
N SER A 202 -6.11 11.67 -10.66
CA SER A 202 -6.77 12.81 -10.02
C SER A 202 -7.98 12.38 -9.20
N ASP A 203 -8.82 11.48 -9.74
CA ASP A 203 -9.97 10.92 -9.04
C ASP A 203 -9.55 10.12 -7.79
N TRP A 204 -8.55 9.25 -7.92
CA TRP A 204 -8.04 8.47 -6.78
C TRP A 204 -7.48 9.36 -5.68
N LEU A 205 -6.72 10.39 -6.00
CA LEU A 205 -6.21 11.37 -5.03
C LEU A 205 -7.36 12.13 -4.35
N ALA A 206 -8.37 12.50 -5.11
CA ALA A 206 -9.58 13.16 -4.61
C ALA A 206 -10.57 12.21 -3.91
N ARG A 207 -10.20 10.95 -3.66
CA ARG A 207 -11.04 9.90 -3.06
C ARG A 207 -12.31 9.61 -3.85
N ARG A 208 -12.30 9.85 -5.14
CA ARG A 208 -13.38 9.47 -6.06
C ARG A 208 -13.10 8.08 -6.66
N PRO A 209 -14.12 7.22 -6.81
CA PRO A 209 -13.96 5.94 -7.50
C PRO A 209 -13.65 6.16 -8.97
N HIS A 210 -12.65 5.47 -9.49
CA HIS A 210 -12.34 5.42 -10.91
C HIS A 210 -12.00 3.97 -11.27
N PRO A 211 -12.97 3.19 -11.76
CA PRO A 211 -12.73 1.81 -12.17
C PRO A 211 -11.92 1.77 -13.47
N ILE A 212 -11.06 0.78 -13.60
CA ILE A 212 -10.33 0.50 -14.84
C ILE A 212 -10.76 -0.89 -15.32
N GLU A 213 -11.28 -0.96 -16.56
CA GLU A 213 -11.76 -2.21 -17.15
C GLU A 213 -10.71 -2.83 -18.09
N ASP A 214 -9.89 -2.00 -18.74
CA ASP A 214 -8.85 -2.47 -19.66
C ASP A 214 -7.59 -2.93 -18.92
N GLU A 215 -7.20 -4.18 -19.16
CA GLU A 215 -6.04 -4.78 -18.49
C GLU A 215 -4.71 -4.10 -18.86
N ASN A 216 -4.57 -3.60 -20.10
CA ASN A 216 -3.34 -2.93 -20.53
C ASN A 216 -3.22 -1.56 -19.88
N GLU A 217 -4.34 -0.85 -19.72
CA GLU A 217 -4.41 0.41 -18.96
C GLU A 217 -4.05 0.16 -17.49
N LEU A 218 -4.61 -0.86 -16.86
CA LEU A 218 -4.30 -1.24 -15.49
C LEU A 218 -2.80 -1.53 -15.32
N ARG A 219 -2.20 -2.31 -16.23
CA ARG A 219 -0.75 -2.59 -16.23
C ARG A 219 0.10 -1.34 -16.49
N ALA A 220 -0.40 -0.39 -17.29
CA ALA A 220 0.28 0.87 -17.52
C ALA A 220 0.33 1.72 -16.24
N HIS A 221 -0.76 1.77 -15.47
CA HIS A 221 -0.81 2.42 -14.16
C HIS A 221 0.10 1.73 -13.14
N GLN A 222 0.14 0.39 -13.10
CA GLN A 222 1.07 -0.35 -12.23
C GLN A 222 2.53 0.01 -12.54
N ARG A 223 2.91 0.06 -13.83
CA ARG A 223 4.27 0.47 -14.23
C ARG A 223 4.56 1.91 -13.86
N LEU A 224 3.61 2.82 -14.09
CA LEU A 224 3.75 4.24 -13.74
C LEU A 224 4.02 4.42 -12.24
N LEU A 225 3.21 3.81 -11.40
CA LEU A 225 3.36 3.86 -9.95
C LEU A 225 4.72 3.29 -9.51
N ARG A 226 5.11 2.13 -10.03
CA ARG A 226 6.40 1.50 -9.68
C ARG A 226 7.59 2.38 -10.07
N GLU A 227 7.57 2.96 -11.27
CA GLU A 227 8.61 3.86 -11.74
C GLU A 227 8.66 5.13 -10.88
N PHE A 228 7.52 5.67 -10.49
CA PHE A 228 7.42 6.83 -9.59
C PHE A 228 7.99 6.54 -8.21
N VAL A 229 7.60 5.43 -7.60
CA VAL A 229 8.12 5.02 -6.28
C VAL A 229 9.63 4.79 -6.34
N ARG A 230 10.13 4.18 -7.40
CA ARG A 230 11.57 3.97 -7.59
C ARG A 230 12.34 5.28 -7.70
N GLU A 231 11.80 6.28 -8.39
CA GLU A 231 12.45 7.58 -8.59
C GLU A 231 12.54 8.37 -7.28
N HIS A 232 11.46 8.38 -6.49
CA HIS A 232 11.33 9.31 -5.37
C HIS A 232 11.64 8.70 -4.00
N LEU A 233 11.47 7.39 -3.87
CA LEU A 233 11.49 6.73 -2.56
C LEU A 233 12.47 5.56 -2.48
N ALA A 234 12.97 5.04 -3.62
CA ALA A 234 13.77 3.84 -3.58
C ALA A 234 15.12 4.09 -2.91
N ASP A 235 15.33 3.37 -1.83
CA ASP A 235 16.64 2.93 -1.41
C ASP A 235 17.04 1.70 -2.26
N ASP A 236 18.30 1.23 -2.17
CA ASP A 236 18.84 0.13 -2.98
C ASP A 236 18.13 -1.22 -2.78
N ALA A 237 17.15 -1.33 -1.88
CA ALA A 237 16.46 -2.56 -1.58
C ALA A 237 15.19 -2.75 -2.44
N PRO A 238 14.96 -3.94 -3.02
CA PRO A 238 13.80 -4.19 -3.87
C PRO A 238 12.48 -4.11 -3.09
N LEU A 239 11.45 -3.58 -3.75
CA LEU A 239 10.06 -3.61 -3.28
C LEU A 239 9.47 -4.98 -3.63
N LEU A 240 9.46 -5.90 -2.67
CA LEU A 240 9.11 -7.31 -2.91
C LEU A 240 7.63 -7.51 -3.21
N ALA A 241 6.75 -6.79 -2.49
CA ALA A 241 5.32 -6.88 -2.71
C ALA A 241 4.90 -6.27 -4.06
N PHE A 242 5.61 -5.26 -4.56
CA PHE A 242 5.39 -4.72 -5.91
C PHE A 242 5.66 -5.77 -7.00
N GLY A 243 6.71 -6.58 -6.87
CA GLY A 243 7.02 -7.64 -7.82
C GLY A 243 5.91 -8.71 -7.88
N ALA A 244 5.39 -9.11 -6.72
CA ALA A 244 4.26 -10.04 -6.65
C ALA A 244 2.98 -9.41 -7.21
N TRP A 245 2.71 -8.15 -6.88
CA TRP A 245 1.53 -7.42 -7.34
C TRP A 245 1.52 -7.17 -8.86
N ASP A 246 2.67 -6.85 -9.47
CA ASP A 246 2.82 -6.70 -10.92
C ASP A 246 2.49 -7.99 -11.70
N SER A 247 2.68 -9.15 -11.08
CA SER A 247 2.37 -10.46 -11.68
C SER A 247 0.90 -10.89 -11.48
N THR A 248 0.13 -10.18 -10.64
CA THR A 248 -1.29 -10.42 -10.42
C THR A 248 -2.13 -9.55 -11.36
N GLY A 249 -2.31 -9.97 -12.62
CA GLY A 249 -3.37 -9.42 -13.46
C GLY A 249 -4.74 -9.97 -13.00
N PRO A 250 -5.86 -9.28 -13.30
CA PRO A 250 -7.21 -9.72 -12.92
C PRO A 250 -7.60 -11.11 -13.42
N TYR A 251 -6.86 -11.69 -14.35
CA TYR A 251 -7.18 -12.94 -15.06
C TYR A 251 -6.14 -14.06 -14.94
N THR A 252 -5.16 -13.98 -14.05
CA THR A 252 -4.14 -15.04 -13.90
C THR A 252 -4.63 -16.31 -13.21
N TYR A 253 -5.93 -16.46 -12.93
CA TYR A 253 -6.56 -17.73 -12.56
C TYR A 253 -7.39 -18.33 -13.70
N GLY A 254 -6.79 -18.47 -14.88
CA GLY A 254 -7.21 -19.47 -15.87
C GLY A 254 -6.61 -20.80 -15.45
N MET A 255 -7.48 -21.73 -15.04
CA MET A 255 -7.21 -23.13 -14.75
C MET A 255 -6.09 -23.71 -15.63
N GLY A 256 -4.92 -23.89 -15.06
CA GLY A 256 -3.96 -24.85 -15.57
C GLY A 256 -4.58 -26.23 -15.42
N THR A 257 -5.07 -26.80 -16.49
CA THR A 257 -5.38 -28.23 -16.58
C THR A 257 -4.14 -28.98 -16.14
N PRO A 258 -4.21 -29.86 -15.16
CA PRO A 258 -3.04 -30.66 -14.79
C PRO A 258 -2.63 -31.50 -16.00
N PRO A 259 -1.32 -31.62 -16.28
CA PRO A 259 -0.89 -32.49 -17.38
C PRO A 259 -1.37 -33.90 -17.12
N ASP A 260 -2.03 -34.44 -18.14
CA ASP A 260 -2.52 -35.81 -18.20
C ASP A 260 -1.36 -36.75 -17.85
N ARG A 261 -1.46 -37.45 -16.73
CA ARG A 261 -0.55 -38.54 -16.39
C ARG A 261 -0.90 -39.71 -17.29
N GLN A 262 -0.26 -39.76 -18.43
CA GLN A 262 -0.15 -41.03 -19.15
C GLN A 262 0.79 -41.93 -18.33
N SER A 263 0.21 -42.92 -17.71
CA SER A 263 0.93 -44.07 -17.15
C SER A 263 1.21 -45.08 -18.25
N PRO A 264 2.39 -45.76 -18.20
CA PRO A 264 2.71 -46.85 -19.11
C PRO A 264 1.91 -48.10 -18.81
#